data_51ff561640140f350fb431c2ac420ca0
#
_entry.id   51ff561640140f350fb431c2ac420ca0
#
_cell.length_a   1.000
_cell.length_b   1.000
_cell.length_c   1.000
_cell.angle_alpha   90.00
_cell.angle_beta   90.00
_cell.angle_gamma   90.00
#
_symmetry.space_group_name_H-M   'P 1'
#
loop_
_entity.id
_entity.type
_entity.pdbx_description
1 polymer ?
#
loop_
_entity_poly.entity_id
_entity_poly.type
_entity_poly.pdbx_seq_one_letter_code
_entity_poly.pdbx_strand_id
1 'polypeptide(L)'
;YLRGYGPTRFRDAAAPRMAEQAAIGQDVIDFADALRLPRFAAAGYDWGGRAAAIAAALHPDRVRATVLIGGYTIQNTIAPPQPGPPETEQRLWYQWYFNTERGRAGLQANRRALCRLLWQTWSPTWRFSDETYNRTAASFDNPDFVDVVIHSYRHRIGNAPGEPRFKAMEE
;
A
#
# COMPACT_ATOMS: atom_id res chain seq x y z
N TYR A 1 9.58 6.22 -2.09
CA TYR A 1 8.19 5.98 -2.50
C TYR A 1 7.96 4.49 -2.63
N LEU A 2 6.77 4.01 -2.27
CA LEU A 2 6.35 2.64 -2.57
C LEU A 2 6.22 2.44 -4.09
N ARG A 3 6.22 1.16 -4.53
CA ARG A 3 5.96 0.82 -5.93
C ARG A 3 4.66 1.44 -6.42
N GLY A 4 4.64 1.99 -7.63
CA GLY A 4 3.48 2.66 -8.23
C GLY A 4 3.20 4.08 -7.71
N TYR A 5 4.09 4.66 -6.88
CA TYR A 5 3.95 6.02 -6.37
C TYR A 5 5.13 6.91 -6.75
N GLY A 6 4.86 8.17 -7.04
CA GLY A 6 5.90 9.15 -7.38
C GLY A 6 6.82 8.65 -8.51
N PRO A 7 8.14 8.70 -8.34
CA PRO A 7 9.08 8.23 -9.37
C PRO A 7 9.32 6.71 -9.37
N THR A 8 8.81 5.96 -8.39
CA THR A 8 9.05 4.50 -8.28
C THR A 8 8.20 3.74 -9.30
N ARG A 9 8.84 3.13 -10.28
CA ARG A 9 8.21 2.47 -11.42
C ARG A 9 8.66 1.03 -11.56
N PHE A 10 7.81 0.21 -12.14
CA PHE A 10 8.21 -1.12 -12.60
C PHE A 10 9.18 -0.99 -13.78
N ARG A 11 10.27 -1.75 -13.74
CA ARG A 11 11.28 -1.76 -14.82
C ARG A 11 10.75 -2.40 -16.08
N ASP A 12 10.00 -3.50 -15.90
CA ASP A 12 9.37 -4.23 -16.99
C ASP A 12 7.92 -3.76 -17.16
N ALA A 13 7.59 -3.26 -18.34
CA ALA A 13 6.23 -2.84 -18.68
C ALA A 13 5.23 -3.99 -18.68
N ALA A 14 5.68 -5.22 -18.93
CA ALA A 14 4.85 -6.44 -18.92
C ALA A 14 4.68 -7.04 -17.52
N ALA A 15 5.47 -6.63 -16.52
CA ALA A 15 5.37 -7.14 -15.16
C ALA A 15 3.98 -6.82 -14.56
N PRO A 16 3.32 -7.78 -13.90
CA PRO A 16 2.08 -7.53 -13.19
C PRO A 16 2.28 -6.49 -12.10
N ARG A 17 1.31 -5.57 -11.91
CA ARG A 17 1.37 -4.52 -10.89
C ARG A 17 0.96 -5.06 -9.52
N MET A 18 1.65 -6.12 -9.08
CA MET A 18 1.44 -6.75 -7.80
C MET A 18 1.83 -5.82 -6.64
N ALA A 19 1.04 -5.81 -5.58
CA ALA A 19 1.26 -4.97 -4.41
C ALA A 19 0.70 -5.62 -3.13
N GLU A 20 0.84 -6.94 -3.02
CA GLU A 20 0.64 -7.67 -1.77
C GLU A 20 1.67 -7.24 -0.72
N GLN A 21 1.36 -7.47 0.53
CA GLN A 21 2.20 -7.03 1.63
C GLN A 21 3.61 -7.64 1.60
N ALA A 22 3.75 -8.90 1.21
CA ALA A 22 5.06 -9.54 1.06
C ALA A 22 5.92 -8.86 -0.02
N ALA A 23 5.31 -8.49 -1.16
CA ALA A 23 5.99 -7.80 -2.24
C ALA A 23 6.50 -6.41 -1.83
N ILE A 24 5.69 -5.62 -1.11
CA ILE A 24 6.13 -4.32 -0.63
C ILE A 24 7.17 -4.42 0.51
N GLY A 25 7.12 -5.48 1.31
CA GLY A 25 8.15 -5.79 2.31
C GLY A 25 9.48 -6.16 1.64
N GLN A 26 9.42 -6.97 0.57
CA GLN A 26 10.60 -7.33 -0.21
C GLN A 26 11.26 -6.11 -0.87
N ASP A 27 10.46 -5.14 -1.36
CA ASP A 27 11.01 -3.90 -1.90
C ASP A 27 11.92 -3.15 -0.90
N VAL A 28 11.62 -3.22 0.40
CA VAL A 28 12.46 -2.60 1.44
C VAL A 28 13.81 -3.29 1.51
N ILE A 29 13.84 -4.62 1.41
CA ILE A 29 15.08 -5.42 1.42
C ILE A 29 15.88 -5.17 0.14
N ASP A 30 15.22 -5.22 -1.02
CA ASP A 30 15.88 -5.00 -2.32
C ASP A 30 16.48 -3.58 -2.39
N PHE A 31 15.79 -2.59 -1.81
CA PHE A 31 16.30 -1.22 -1.71
C PHE A 31 17.50 -1.12 -0.76
N ALA A 32 17.45 -1.80 0.39
CA ALA A 32 18.60 -1.86 1.31
C ALA A 32 19.82 -2.54 0.65
N ASP A 33 19.59 -3.60 -0.14
CA ASP A 33 20.65 -4.29 -0.89
C ASP A 33 21.27 -3.39 -1.96
N ALA A 34 20.44 -2.66 -2.70
CA ALA A 34 20.91 -1.69 -3.69
C ALA A 34 21.78 -0.58 -3.06
N LEU A 35 21.47 -0.21 -1.81
CA LEU A 35 22.26 0.75 -1.02
C LEU A 35 23.44 0.10 -0.26
N ARG A 36 23.61 -1.23 -0.38
CA ARG A 36 24.63 -2.00 0.35
C ARG A 36 24.53 -1.85 1.87
N LEU A 37 23.32 -1.81 2.40
CA LEU A 37 23.04 -1.74 3.83
C LEU A 37 22.84 -3.17 4.38
N PRO A 38 23.86 -3.77 5.04
CA PRO A 38 23.72 -5.12 5.56
C PRO A 38 22.73 -5.23 6.71
N ARG A 39 22.60 -4.16 7.51
CA ARG A 39 21.65 -4.05 8.62
C ARG A 39 21.15 -2.60 8.72
N PHE A 40 19.86 -2.44 9.03
CA PHE A 40 19.22 -1.12 9.11
C PHE A 40 18.07 -1.11 10.12
N ALA A 41 17.60 0.09 10.47
CA ALA A 41 16.32 0.29 11.13
C ALA A 41 15.30 0.71 10.06
N ALA A 42 14.09 0.16 10.13
CA ALA A 42 13.00 0.51 9.22
C ALA A 42 11.94 1.36 9.93
N ALA A 43 11.53 2.45 9.30
CA ALA A 43 10.43 3.28 9.79
C ALA A 43 9.37 3.44 8.70
N GLY A 44 8.10 3.34 9.07
CA GLY A 44 7.01 3.45 8.10
C GLY A 44 5.70 3.91 8.72
N TYR A 45 4.91 4.55 7.87
CA TYR A 45 3.56 5.01 8.17
C TYR A 45 2.57 4.34 7.22
N ASP A 46 1.42 3.92 7.70
CA ASP A 46 0.34 3.28 6.92
C ASP A 46 0.87 2.04 6.14
N TRP A 47 0.74 1.98 4.81
CA TRP A 47 1.32 0.90 3.99
C TRP A 47 2.85 0.83 4.09
N GLY A 48 3.53 1.95 4.30
CA GLY A 48 4.96 1.97 4.62
C GLY A 48 5.27 1.31 5.97
N GLY A 49 4.40 1.46 6.96
CA GLY A 49 4.48 0.75 8.23
C GLY A 49 4.32 -0.76 8.05
N ARG A 50 3.38 -1.19 7.18
CA ARG A 50 3.22 -2.59 6.81
C ARG A 50 4.47 -3.15 6.13
N ALA A 51 5.03 -2.42 5.15
CA ALA A 51 6.27 -2.82 4.49
C ALA A 51 7.42 -3.01 5.48
N ALA A 52 7.58 -2.08 6.44
CA ALA A 52 8.59 -2.18 7.49
C ALA A 52 8.36 -3.37 8.43
N ALA A 53 7.09 -3.65 8.80
CA ALA A 53 6.74 -4.80 9.65
C ALA A 53 7.02 -6.14 8.95
N ILE A 54 6.64 -6.27 7.68
CA ILE A 54 6.92 -7.48 6.88
C ILE A 54 8.41 -7.68 6.71
N ALA A 55 9.16 -6.63 6.34
CA ALA A 55 10.62 -6.73 6.21
C ALA A 55 11.27 -7.19 7.51
N ALA A 56 10.82 -6.70 8.67
CA ALA A 56 11.33 -7.11 9.97
C ALA A 56 10.98 -8.55 10.34
N ALA A 57 9.75 -9.00 10.00
CA ALA A 57 9.30 -10.36 10.28
C ALA A 57 10.03 -11.41 9.44
N LEU A 58 10.24 -11.12 8.14
CA LEU A 58 10.86 -12.05 7.20
C LEU A 58 12.41 -11.99 7.22
N HIS A 59 12.98 -10.85 7.63
CA HIS A 59 14.43 -10.64 7.64
C HIS A 59 14.93 -10.04 8.99
N PRO A 60 14.74 -10.76 10.12
CA PRO A 60 15.09 -10.25 11.44
C PRO A 60 16.59 -10.05 11.64
N ASP A 61 17.42 -10.72 10.85
CA ASP A 61 18.88 -10.53 10.80
C ASP A 61 19.28 -9.22 10.14
N ARG A 62 18.43 -8.67 9.25
CA ARG A 62 18.64 -7.44 8.48
C ARG A 62 18.03 -6.22 9.16
N VAL A 63 16.84 -6.35 9.72
CA VAL A 63 16.08 -5.24 10.34
C VAL A 63 16.21 -5.29 11.85
N ARG A 64 17.11 -4.47 12.39
CA ARG A 64 17.43 -4.44 13.83
C ARG A 64 16.44 -3.67 14.72
N ALA A 65 15.63 -2.81 14.12
CA ALA A 65 14.60 -2.01 14.82
C ALA A 65 13.55 -1.51 13.84
N THR A 66 12.33 -1.31 14.34
CA THR A 66 11.22 -0.73 13.56
C THR A 66 10.56 0.41 14.29
N VAL A 67 10.09 1.42 13.54
CA VAL A 67 9.17 2.45 13.99
C VAL A 67 7.93 2.39 13.11
N LEU A 68 6.80 1.98 13.69
CA LEU A 68 5.55 1.80 12.98
C LEU A 68 4.54 2.87 13.45
N ILE A 69 4.08 3.71 12.51
CA ILE A 69 3.13 4.78 12.78
C ILE A 69 1.80 4.45 12.12
N GLY A 70 0.69 4.67 12.85
CA GLY A 70 -0.67 4.39 12.36
C GLY A 70 -1.17 2.98 12.64
N GLY A 71 -0.47 2.20 13.49
CA GLY A 71 -0.93 0.89 13.96
C GLY A 71 -1.02 -0.21 12.89
N TYR A 72 -0.41 0.01 11.74
CA TYR A 72 -0.43 -0.97 10.65
C TYR A 72 0.51 -2.14 10.95
N THR A 73 -0.10 -3.32 11.03
CA THR A 73 0.58 -4.59 11.25
C THR A 73 0.43 -5.52 10.04
N ILE A 74 1.06 -6.68 10.14
CA ILE A 74 0.88 -7.78 9.18
C ILE A 74 -0.59 -8.19 9.19
N GLN A 75 -1.19 -8.28 8.02
CA GLN A 75 -2.57 -8.70 7.86
C GLN A 75 -2.64 -10.19 7.51
N ASN A 76 -3.59 -10.89 8.09
CA ASN A 76 -3.95 -12.22 7.61
C ASN A 76 -4.68 -12.06 6.26
N THR A 77 -4.04 -12.52 5.18
CA THR A 77 -4.57 -12.48 3.81
C THR A 77 -5.16 -13.83 3.36
N ILE A 78 -5.03 -14.87 4.19
CA ILE A 78 -5.53 -16.22 3.90
C ILE A 78 -7.01 -16.33 4.28
N ALA A 79 -7.37 -15.78 5.43
CA ALA A 79 -8.76 -15.80 5.90
C ALA A 79 -9.49 -14.54 5.41
N PRO A 80 -10.71 -14.68 4.87
CA PRO A 80 -11.51 -13.52 4.50
C PRO A 80 -11.75 -12.64 5.73
N PRO A 81 -11.66 -11.31 5.59
CA PRO A 81 -11.91 -10.41 6.69
C PRO A 81 -13.37 -10.56 7.17
N GLN A 82 -13.54 -10.60 8.46
CA GLN A 82 -14.88 -10.58 9.05
C GLN A 82 -15.45 -9.15 8.95
N PRO A 83 -16.79 -9.02 8.78
CA PRO A 83 -17.41 -7.71 8.72
C PRO A 83 -17.20 -6.94 10.03
N GLY A 84 -16.87 -5.69 9.92
CA GLY A 84 -16.74 -4.77 11.05
C GLY A 84 -18.08 -4.15 11.44
N PRO A 85 -18.10 -3.31 12.50
CA PRO A 85 -19.26 -2.46 12.80
C PRO A 85 -19.61 -1.54 11.61
N PRO A 86 -20.89 -1.23 11.38
CA PRO A 86 -21.35 -0.44 10.23
C PRO A 86 -20.61 0.89 10.03
N GLU A 87 -20.27 1.59 11.12
CA GLU A 87 -19.52 2.84 11.07
C GLU A 87 -18.09 2.65 10.56
N THR A 88 -17.49 1.50 10.86
CA THR A 88 -16.16 1.12 10.33
C THR A 88 -16.25 0.81 8.85
N GLU A 89 -17.24 0.03 8.43
CA GLU A 89 -17.48 -0.29 7.02
C GLU A 89 -17.75 0.98 6.20
N GLN A 90 -18.57 1.88 6.73
CA GLN A 90 -18.83 3.18 6.11
C GLN A 90 -17.54 4.00 5.95
N ARG A 91 -16.69 4.04 6.97
CA ARG A 91 -15.41 4.76 6.91
C ARG A 91 -14.44 4.14 5.91
N LEU A 92 -14.49 2.81 5.73
CA LEU A 92 -13.61 2.05 4.85
C LEU A 92 -14.24 1.74 3.49
N TRP A 93 -15.34 2.44 3.11
CA TRP A 93 -16.11 2.22 1.89
C TRP A 93 -15.25 2.10 0.62
N TYR A 94 -14.16 2.86 0.54
CA TYR A 94 -13.24 2.87 -0.61
C TYR A 94 -12.57 1.50 -0.84
N GLN A 95 -12.37 0.70 0.21
CA GLN A 95 -11.80 -0.66 0.09
C GLN A 95 -12.74 -1.56 -0.72
N TRP A 96 -14.04 -1.48 -0.46
CA TRP A 96 -15.06 -2.21 -1.20
C TRP A 96 -15.25 -1.64 -2.61
N TYR A 97 -15.21 -0.33 -2.74
CA TYR A 97 -15.29 0.36 -4.02
C TYR A 97 -14.17 -0.11 -4.97
N PHE A 98 -12.93 -0.19 -4.50
CA PHE A 98 -11.78 -0.64 -5.29
C PHE A 98 -11.83 -2.13 -5.66
N ASN A 99 -12.68 -2.91 -5.01
CA ASN A 99 -12.93 -4.30 -5.38
C ASN A 99 -13.89 -4.45 -6.58
N THR A 100 -14.49 -3.37 -7.06
CA THR A 100 -15.38 -3.35 -8.23
C THR A 100 -14.67 -2.78 -9.45
N GLU A 101 -15.14 -3.15 -10.66
CA GLU A 101 -14.68 -2.51 -11.90
C GLU A 101 -15.07 -1.02 -11.98
N ARG A 102 -16.22 -0.67 -11.40
CA ARG A 102 -16.62 0.74 -11.24
C ARG A 102 -15.63 1.52 -10.39
N GLY A 103 -15.13 0.92 -9.32
CA GLY A 103 -14.14 1.53 -8.43
C GLY A 103 -12.78 1.71 -9.13
N ARG A 104 -12.36 0.73 -9.92
CA ARG A 104 -11.15 0.86 -10.75
C ARG A 104 -11.27 2.01 -11.74
N ALA A 105 -12.37 2.05 -12.50
CA ALA A 105 -12.63 3.13 -13.46
C ALA A 105 -12.73 4.50 -12.75
N GLY A 106 -13.37 4.54 -11.59
CA GLY A 106 -13.52 5.76 -10.79
C GLY A 106 -12.17 6.28 -10.27
N LEU A 107 -11.28 5.40 -9.80
CA LEU A 107 -9.92 5.77 -9.40
C LEU A 107 -9.12 6.29 -10.61
N GLN A 108 -9.22 5.61 -11.76
CA GLN A 108 -8.54 6.02 -13.00
C GLN A 108 -8.97 7.43 -13.43
N ALA A 109 -10.28 7.70 -13.43
CA ALA A 109 -10.82 8.97 -13.89
C ALA A 109 -10.60 10.13 -12.88
N ASN A 110 -10.68 9.84 -11.58
CA ASN A 110 -10.82 10.85 -10.53
C ASN A 110 -9.76 10.74 -9.41
N ARG A 111 -8.58 10.15 -9.69
CA ARG A 111 -7.58 9.81 -8.66
C ARG A 111 -7.26 10.94 -7.69
N ARG A 112 -7.05 12.16 -8.19
CA ARG A 112 -6.74 13.32 -7.34
C ARG A 112 -7.94 13.73 -6.50
N ALA A 113 -9.13 13.82 -7.07
CA ALA A 113 -10.33 14.20 -6.34
C ALA A 113 -10.72 13.16 -5.29
N LEU A 114 -10.63 11.88 -5.63
CA LEU A 114 -10.92 10.77 -4.72
C LEU A 114 -9.93 10.73 -3.55
N CYS A 115 -8.63 10.82 -3.81
CA CYS A 115 -7.62 10.86 -2.75
C CYS A 115 -7.76 12.10 -1.86
N ARG A 116 -8.16 13.26 -2.42
CA ARG A 116 -8.47 14.45 -1.62
C ARG A 116 -9.66 14.24 -0.69
N LEU A 117 -10.72 13.61 -1.19
CA LEU A 117 -11.87 13.26 -0.38
C LEU A 117 -11.47 12.34 0.79
N LEU A 118 -10.62 11.34 0.53
CA LEU A 118 -10.13 10.47 1.58
C LEU A 118 -9.32 11.24 2.64
N TRP A 119 -8.44 12.17 2.25
CA TRP A 119 -7.72 13.02 3.21
C TRP A 119 -8.67 13.81 4.09
N GLN A 120 -9.69 14.42 3.51
CA GLN A 120 -10.70 15.20 4.24
C GLN A 120 -11.51 14.35 5.21
N THR A 121 -11.88 13.13 4.80
CA THR A 121 -12.69 12.23 5.64
C THR A 121 -11.88 11.55 6.74
N TRP A 122 -10.61 11.22 6.49
CA TRP A 122 -9.74 10.60 7.50
C TRP A 122 -9.17 11.59 8.51
N SER A 123 -9.03 12.84 8.12
CA SER A 123 -8.47 13.90 8.95
C SER A 123 -9.40 15.13 8.98
N PRO A 124 -10.62 15.01 9.52
CA PRO A 124 -11.67 16.03 9.40
C PRO A 124 -11.32 17.36 10.07
N THR A 125 -10.38 17.36 11.02
CA THR A 125 -9.90 18.57 11.71
C THR A 125 -8.70 19.22 11.02
N TRP A 126 -8.06 18.53 10.09
CA TRP A 126 -6.88 19.06 9.40
C TRP A 126 -7.27 19.96 8.22
N ARG A 127 -6.93 21.24 8.33
CA ARG A 127 -7.18 22.26 7.30
C ARG A 127 -5.94 22.40 6.40
N PHE A 128 -5.68 21.40 5.56
CA PHE A 128 -4.57 21.44 4.61
C PHE A 128 -4.85 22.40 3.44
N SER A 129 -3.78 23.07 2.96
CA SER A 129 -3.84 23.92 1.78
C SER A 129 -3.83 23.12 0.48
N ASP A 130 -4.25 23.75 -0.62
CA ASP A 130 -4.14 23.18 -1.96
C ASP A 130 -2.68 22.90 -2.33
N GLU A 131 -1.75 23.74 -1.93
CA GLU A 131 -0.32 23.54 -2.14
C GLU A 131 0.16 22.25 -1.47
N THR A 132 -0.19 22.05 -0.18
CA THR A 132 0.17 20.85 0.57
C THR A 132 -0.38 19.60 -0.11
N TYR A 133 -1.65 19.63 -0.53
CA TYR A 133 -2.27 18.51 -1.23
C TYR A 133 -1.61 18.25 -2.59
N ASN A 134 -1.45 19.27 -3.42
CA ASN A 134 -0.93 19.13 -4.78
C ASN A 134 0.51 18.60 -4.80
N ARG A 135 1.34 18.97 -3.83
CA ARG A 135 2.69 18.43 -3.67
C ARG A 135 2.68 16.90 -3.49
N THR A 136 1.76 16.37 -2.70
CA THR A 136 1.60 14.93 -2.51
C THR A 136 0.89 14.28 -3.70
N ALA A 137 -0.14 14.93 -4.24
CA ALA A 137 -0.97 14.40 -5.32
C ALA A 137 -0.19 14.16 -6.63
N ALA A 138 0.94 14.83 -6.83
CA ALA A 138 1.86 14.53 -7.92
C ALA A 138 2.33 13.06 -7.92
N SER A 139 2.37 12.41 -6.76
CA SER A 139 2.72 10.99 -6.65
C SER A 139 1.69 10.05 -7.29
N PHE A 140 0.45 10.48 -7.41
CA PHE A 140 -0.66 9.70 -8.00
C PHE A 140 -0.66 9.72 -9.53
N ASP A 141 0.18 10.56 -10.15
CA ASP A 141 0.32 10.64 -11.61
C ASP A 141 1.23 9.53 -12.16
N ASN A 142 1.81 8.72 -11.29
CA ASN A 142 2.55 7.52 -11.70
C ASN A 142 1.63 6.61 -12.54
N PRO A 143 2.06 6.14 -13.73
CA PRO A 143 1.25 5.29 -14.60
C PRO A 143 0.84 3.96 -13.96
N ASP A 144 1.62 3.46 -13.00
CA ASP A 144 1.37 2.21 -12.30
C ASP A 144 0.43 2.37 -11.09
N PHE A 145 0.12 3.64 -10.69
CA PHE A 145 -0.60 3.95 -9.46
C PHE A 145 -1.94 3.22 -9.33
N VAL A 146 -2.77 3.31 -10.36
CA VAL A 146 -4.13 2.73 -10.31
C VAL A 146 -4.06 1.22 -10.15
N ASP A 147 -3.23 0.55 -10.96
CA ASP A 147 -3.14 -0.92 -10.93
C ASP A 147 -2.57 -1.42 -9.61
N VAL A 148 -1.56 -0.75 -9.06
CA VAL A 148 -0.97 -1.07 -7.75
C VAL A 148 -1.98 -0.89 -6.64
N VAL A 149 -2.72 0.23 -6.60
CA VAL A 149 -3.75 0.47 -5.59
C VAL A 149 -4.87 -0.56 -5.68
N ILE A 150 -5.39 -0.82 -6.86
CA ILE A 150 -6.46 -1.79 -7.07
C ILE A 150 -6.01 -3.19 -6.67
N HIS A 151 -4.80 -3.60 -7.07
CA HIS A 151 -4.26 -4.90 -6.68
C HIS A 151 -4.15 -5.03 -5.15
N SER A 152 -3.56 -4.04 -4.46
CA SER A 152 -3.36 -4.09 -3.01
C SER A 152 -4.66 -4.27 -2.23
N TYR A 153 -5.75 -3.62 -2.64
CA TYR A 153 -7.05 -3.76 -1.98
C TYR A 153 -7.81 -5.03 -2.38
N ARG A 154 -7.65 -5.52 -3.60
CA ARG A 154 -8.26 -6.79 -4.03
C ARG A 154 -7.56 -8.00 -3.42
N HIS A 155 -6.23 -8.03 -3.44
CA HIS A 155 -5.44 -9.10 -2.83
C HIS A 155 -5.75 -9.26 -1.33
N ARG A 156 -5.83 -8.17 -0.63
CA ARG A 156 -6.08 -8.10 0.81
C ARG A 156 -7.33 -8.84 1.27
N ILE A 157 -8.34 -9.02 0.42
CA ILE A 157 -9.59 -9.72 0.73
C ILE A 157 -9.80 -10.95 -0.16
N GLY A 158 -8.75 -11.43 -0.84
CA GLY A 158 -8.78 -12.65 -1.64
C GLY A 158 -9.36 -12.49 -3.06
N ASN A 159 -9.59 -11.27 -3.54
CA ASN A 159 -10.16 -10.99 -4.87
C ASN A 159 -9.11 -10.76 -5.97
N ALA A 160 -7.83 -10.91 -5.67
CA ALA A 160 -6.75 -10.94 -6.65
C ALA A 160 -5.65 -11.90 -6.19
N PRO A 161 -5.00 -12.62 -7.11
CA PRO A 161 -3.85 -13.47 -6.76
C PRO A 161 -2.64 -12.61 -6.40
N GLY A 162 -1.78 -13.10 -5.49
CA GLY A 162 -0.45 -12.57 -5.26
C GLY A 162 0.59 -13.21 -6.19
N GLU A 163 1.83 -12.72 -6.13
CA GLU A 163 2.96 -13.34 -6.84
C GLU A 163 3.23 -14.74 -6.27
N PRO A 164 3.36 -15.77 -7.13
CA PRO A 164 3.59 -17.15 -6.67
C PRO A 164 4.82 -17.29 -5.75
N ARG A 165 5.87 -16.49 -5.97
CA ARG A 165 7.09 -16.51 -5.15
C ARG A 165 6.87 -16.08 -3.70
N PHE A 166 5.83 -15.31 -3.43
CA PHE A 166 5.51 -14.82 -2.07
C PHE A 166 4.43 -15.65 -1.37
N LYS A 167 3.87 -16.66 -2.04
CA LYS A 167 2.78 -17.45 -1.49
C LYS A 167 3.07 -17.97 -0.07
N ALA A 168 4.23 -18.59 0.12
CA ALA A 168 4.63 -19.11 1.42
C ALA A 168 4.93 -18.03 2.49
N MET A 169 5.12 -16.78 2.07
CA MET A 169 5.30 -15.64 2.97
C MET A 169 3.99 -15.00 3.37
N GLU A 170 2.95 -15.15 2.55
CA GLU A 170 1.60 -14.66 2.82
C GLU A 170 0.79 -15.66 3.67
N GLU A 171 1.12 -16.95 3.61
CA GLU A 171 0.56 -18.06 4.42
C GLU A 171 1.23 -18.15 5.80
#